data_4927eef46a1e82f807a1bd0dd4c42c7c
#
_entry.id   4927eef46a1e82f807a1bd0dd4c42c7c
#
_cell.length_a   1.000
_cell.length_b   1.000
_cell.length_c   1.000
_cell.angle_alpha   90.00
_cell.angle_beta   90.00
_cell.angle_gamma   90.00
#
_symmetry.space_group_name_H-M   'P 1'
#
loop_
_entity.id
_entity.type
_entity.pdbx_description
1 polymer ?
#
loop_
_entity_poly.entity_id
_entity_poly.type
_entity_poly.pdbx_seq_one_letter_code
_entity_poly.pdbx_strand_id
1 'polypeptide(L)'
;PLVEGIVAHTSGSVGIEAIGNRHCNKGVFYPLQTFTKDSALDYADVPVFVEGSDGAVAEILVKAASVFSDHVLEADSGLRRRLHVAAVFACNFTNRLFGIAEGIMGDAGLDFRLLLPLIRQSIAKLETMSPAEAQTGPAVRGDLDVCRKHLEMLKSKPEL
;
A
#
# COMPACT_ATOMS: atom_id res chain seq x y z
N PRO A 1 -24.71 3.28 -22.18
CA PRO A 1 -25.24 4.63 -22.16
C PRO A 1 -24.08 5.62 -22.12
N LEU A 2 -24.23 6.77 -22.82
CA LEU A 2 -23.34 7.92 -22.65
C LEU A 2 -23.69 8.57 -21.32
N VAL A 3 -22.70 8.83 -20.48
CA VAL A 3 -22.86 9.52 -19.20
C VAL A 3 -22.52 10.99 -19.43
N GLU A 4 -23.42 11.89 -19.10
CA GLU A 4 -23.13 13.32 -19.00
C GLU A 4 -22.30 13.54 -17.73
N GLY A 5 -21.08 14.03 -17.86
CA GLY A 5 -20.16 14.25 -16.74
C GLY A 5 -18.83 13.55 -16.89
N ILE A 6 -18.10 13.40 -15.78
CA ILE A 6 -16.80 12.75 -15.75
C ILE A 6 -16.99 11.27 -15.38
N VAL A 7 -16.37 10.39 -16.17
CA VAL A 7 -16.26 8.96 -15.83
C VAL A 7 -14.86 8.70 -15.30
N ALA A 8 -14.75 8.22 -14.08
CA ALA A 8 -13.48 7.92 -13.46
C ALA A 8 -13.45 6.49 -12.91
N HIS A 9 -12.26 5.84 -12.96
CA HIS A 9 -12.00 4.60 -12.24
C HIS A 9 -11.10 4.85 -11.03
N THR A 10 -11.05 3.86 -10.12
CA THR A 10 -10.29 3.96 -8.86
C THR A 10 -9.07 3.03 -8.81
N SER A 11 -8.60 2.52 -9.94
CA SER A 11 -7.49 1.56 -10.00
C SER A 11 -6.12 2.25 -9.93
N GLY A 12 -5.23 1.75 -9.09
CA GLY A 12 -3.84 2.17 -9.04
C GLY A 12 -2.99 1.67 -10.20
N SER A 13 -3.34 0.52 -10.80
CA SER A 13 -2.53 -0.15 -11.84
C SER A 13 -3.01 0.09 -13.27
N VAL A 14 -4.30 0.44 -13.45
CA VAL A 14 -4.91 0.62 -14.78
C VAL A 14 -4.72 2.07 -15.26
N GLY A 15 -4.39 2.27 -16.52
CA GLY A 15 -4.27 3.60 -17.11
C GLY A 15 -5.62 4.23 -17.46
N ILE A 16 -5.65 5.56 -17.59
CA ILE A 16 -6.86 6.33 -17.92
C ILE A 16 -7.47 5.90 -19.25
N GLU A 17 -6.67 5.39 -20.17
CA GLU A 17 -7.07 4.89 -21.48
C GLU A 17 -8.07 3.72 -21.42
N ALA A 18 -8.12 2.98 -20.32
CA ALA A 18 -9.03 1.85 -20.12
C ALA A 18 -10.53 2.26 -20.13
N ILE A 19 -10.83 3.54 -19.86
CA ILE A 19 -12.20 4.06 -19.94
C ILE A 19 -12.71 4.11 -21.40
N GLY A 20 -11.80 4.04 -22.35
CA GLY A 20 -12.13 4.08 -23.78
C GLY A 20 -12.50 5.49 -24.28
N ASN A 21 -12.75 5.60 -25.59
CA ASN A 21 -12.94 6.89 -26.25
C ASN A 21 -14.41 7.32 -26.36
N ARG A 22 -15.34 6.58 -25.76
CA ARG A 22 -16.76 6.93 -25.75
C ARG A 22 -17.09 8.10 -24.82
N HIS A 23 -16.22 8.37 -23.85
CA HIS A 23 -16.35 9.44 -22.88
C HIS A 23 -15.24 10.47 -23.11
N CYS A 24 -15.63 11.71 -23.38
CA CYS A 24 -14.68 12.81 -23.59
C CYS A 24 -14.03 13.21 -22.24
N ASN A 25 -14.83 13.30 -21.19
CA ASN A 25 -14.38 13.67 -19.85
C ASN A 25 -14.14 12.41 -19.04
N LYS A 26 -12.91 11.99 -18.91
CA LYS A 26 -12.51 10.78 -18.19
C LYS A 26 -11.36 11.04 -17.23
N GLY A 27 -11.29 10.24 -16.19
CA GLY A 27 -10.27 10.42 -15.18
C GLY A 27 -10.01 9.19 -14.32
N VAL A 28 -9.12 9.38 -13.39
CA VAL A 28 -8.84 8.42 -12.33
C VAL A 28 -8.96 9.14 -11.00
N PHE A 29 -9.53 8.44 -10.03
CA PHE A 29 -9.71 8.90 -8.66
C PHE A 29 -9.25 7.78 -7.73
N TYR A 30 -7.97 7.80 -7.38
CA TYR A 30 -7.30 6.69 -6.70
C TYR A 30 -6.98 7.03 -5.23
N PRO A 31 -7.81 6.63 -4.27
CA PRO A 31 -7.44 6.69 -2.86
C PRO A 31 -6.42 5.59 -2.56
N LEU A 32 -5.28 6.01 -2.01
CA LEU A 32 -4.18 5.10 -1.65
C LEU A 32 -4.43 4.53 -0.26
N GLN A 33 -5.26 3.49 -0.18
CA GLN A 33 -5.64 2.86 1.08
C GLN A 33 -6.03 1.41 0.88
N THR A 34 -5.94 0.61 1.95
CA THR A 34 -6.56 -0.71 2.05
C THR A 34 -7.93 -0.57 2.71
N PHE A 35 -8.99 -0.81 1.96
CA PHE A 35 -10.35 -0.70 2.48
C PHE A 35 -10.83 -2.03 3.04
N THR A 36 -11.32 -2.01 4.29
CA THR A 36 -11.98 -3.14 4.94
C THR A 36 -13.40 -2.71 5.31
N LYS A 37 -14.36 -3.62 5.16
CA LYS A 37 -15.79 -3.31 5.21
C LYS A 37 -16.29 -2.67 6.52
N ASP A 38 -15.58 -2.93 7.63
CA ASP A 38 -15.99 -2.53 8.99
C ASP A 38 -14.92 -1.70 9.72
N SER A 39 -13.91 -1.16 9.02
CA SER A 39 -12.92 -0.31 9.68
C SER A 39 -13.34 1.15 9.64
N ALA A 40 -13.38 1.79 10.81
CA ALA A 40 -13.46 3.25 10.88
C ALA A 40 -12.16 3.83 10.32
N LEU A 41 -12.26 4.60 9.25
CA LEU A 41 -11.15 5.25 8.57
C LEU A 41 -11.33 6.76 8.69
N ASP A 42 -10.28 7.45 9.09
CA ASP A 42 -10.25 8.90 8.92
C ASP A 42 -9.86 9.18 7.46
N TYR A 43 -10.81 9.66 6.69
CA TYR A 43 -10.59 9.94 5.27
C TYR A 43 -9.70 11.16 5.05
N ALA A 44 -9.58 12.06 6.02
CA ALA A 44 -8.73 13.24 5.92
C ALA A 44 -7.25 12.86 5.68
N ASP A 45 -6.80 11.80 6.31
CA ASP A 45 -5.43 11.28 6.18
C ASP A 45 -5.18 10.40 4.95
N VAL A 46 -6.24 10.04 4.17
CA VAL A 46 -6.09 9.16 3.01
C VAL A 46 -5.58 9.92 1.80
N PRO A 47 -4.35 9.66 1.29
CA PRO A 47 -3.89 10.30 0.07
C PRO A 47 -4.76 9.89 -1.13
N VAL A 48 -5.20 10.88 -1.92
CA VAL A 48 -5.98 10.64 -3.14
C VAL A 48 -5.20 11.16 -4.34
N PHE A 49 -4.94 10.25 -5.29
CA PHE A 49 -4.28 10.59 -6.54
C PHE A 49 -5.30 10.69 -7.66
N VAL A 50 -5.27 11.83 -8.38
CA VAL A 50 -6.21 12.10 -9.46
C VAL A 50 -5.49 12.25 -10.79
N GLU A 51 -6.16 11.87 -11.87
CA GLU A 51 -5.71 12.07 -13.25
C GLU A 51 -6.92 12.49 -14.09
N GLY A 52 -6.82 13.56 -14.85
CA GLY A 52 -7.87 14.00 -15.79
C GLY A 52 -7.44 13.79 -17.22
N SER A 53 -8.42 13.63 -18.15
CA SER A 53 -8.17 13.65 -19.58
C SER A 53 -7.62 14.99 -20.08
N ASP A 54 -7.87 16.04 -19.32
CA ASP A 54 -7.36 17.39 -19.50
C ASP A 54 -7.33 18.13 -18.14
N GLY A 55 -6.79 19.34 -18.12
CA GLY A 55 -6.64 20.14 -16.89
C GLY A 55 -7.97 20.50 -16.22
N ALA A 56 -9.04 20.72 -16.99
CA ALA A 56 -10.35 21.07 -16.45
C ALA A 56 -10.97 19.87 -15.70
N VAL A 57 -10.84 18.68 -16.27
CA VAL A 57 -11.29 17.43 -15.63
C VAL A 57 -10.46 17.15 -14.37
N ALA A 58 -9.13 17.33 -14.44
CA ALA A 58 -8.25 17.14 -13.29
C ALA A 58 -8.64 18.07 -12.13
N GLU A 59 -8.87 19.36 -12.42
CA GLU A 59 -9.28 20.36 -11.41
C GLU A 59 -10.60 19.96 -10.72
N ILE A 60 -11.58 19.47 -11.47
CA ILE A 60 -12.85 19.00 -10.91
C ILE A 60 -12.62 17.79 -9.98
N LEU A 61 -11.78 16.84 -10.38
CA LEU A 61 -11.46 15.68 -9.55
C LEU A 61 -10.68 16.05 -8.28
N VAL A 62 -9.74 17.03 -8.38
CA VAL A 62 -9.05 17.58 -7.20
C VAL A 62 -10.07 18.18 -6.23
N LYS A 63 -10.97 19.04 -6.70
CA LYS A 63 -12.02 19.65 -5.87
C LYS A 63 -12.91 18.60 -5.21
N ALA A 64 -13.28 17.56 -5.95
CA ALA A 64 -14.08 16.47 -5.41
C ALA A 64 -13.34 15.67 -4.33
N ALA A 65 -12.05 15.38 -4.51
CA ALA A 65 -11.24 14.69 -3.52
C ALA A 65 -11.00 15.53 -2.26
N SER A 66 -10.79 16.83 -2.41
CA SER A 66 -10.54 17.76 -1.28
C SER A 66 -11.75 17.97 -0.36
N VAL A 67 -12.92 17.40 -0.70
CA VAL A 67 -14.08 17.41 0.21
C VAL A 67 -13.86 16.51 1.43
N PHE A 68 -13.03 15.48 1.31
CA PHE A 68 -12.85 14.48 2.36
C PHE A 68 -11.39 14.09 2.64
N SER A 69 -10.42 14.56 1.83
CA SER A 69 -9.00 14.30 2.03
C SER A 69 -8.19 15.59 2.02
N ASP A 70 -7.26 15.69 2.97
CA ASP A 70 -6.30 16.80 3.05
C ASP A 70 -5.08 16.58 2.15
N HIS A 71 -4.94 15.39 1.57
CA HIS A 71 -3.78 14.93 0.79
C HIS A 71 -4.18 14.57 -0.65
N VAL A 72 -4.47 15.59 -1.47
CA VAL A 72 -4.86 15.39 -2.87
C VAL A 72 -3.70 15.77 -3.80
N LEU A 73 -3.30 14.86 -4.69
CA LEU A 73 -2.20 15.03 -5.62
C LEU A 73 -2.61 14.62 -7.05
N GLU A 74 -2.13 15.35 -8.04
CA GLU A 74 -2.22 14.91 -9.42
C GLU A 74 -1.12 13.89 -9.72
N ALA A 75 -1.49 12.79 -10.38
CA ALA A 75 -0.57 11.74 -10.76
C ALA A 75 -1.01 11.09 -12.07
N ASP A 76 -0.19 11.19 -13.10
CA ASP A 76 -0.42 10.47 -14.34
C ASP A 76 -0.41 8.94 -14.14
N SER A 77 -0.85 8.23 -15.16
CA SER A 77 -0.90 6.76 -15.13
C SER A 77 0.46 6.09 -14.87
N GLY A 78 1.56 6.73 -15.28
CA GLY A 78 2.93 6.24 -15.05
C GLY A 78 3.34 6.36 -13.58
N LEU A 79 3.15 7.54 -12.99
CA LEU A 79 3.44 7.81 -11.58
C LEU A 79 2.53 6.96 -10.68
N ARG A 80 1.24 6.88 -10.98
CA ARG A 80 0.27 6.10 -10.20
C ARG A 80 0.63 4.61 -10.17
N ARG A 81 1.09 4.03 -11.28
CA ARG A 81 1.58 2.63 -11.31
C ARG A 81 2.78 2.42 -10.39
N ARG A 82 3.73 3.37 -10.36
CA ARG A 82 4.88 3.30 -9.43
C ARG A 82 4.43 3.38 -7.98
N LEU A 83 3.52 4.30 -7.66
CA LEU A 83 2.91 4.42 -6.33
C LEU A 83 2.21 3.13 -5.91
N HIS A 84 1.44 2.54 -6.82
CA HIS A 84 0.75 1.28 -6.55
C HIS A 84 1.74 0.14 -6.26
N VAL A 85 2.83 0.02 -7.02
CA VAL A 85 3.88 -0.97 -6.76
C VAL A 85 4.52 -0.73 -5.38
N ALA A 86 4.84 0.51 -5.04
CA ALA A 86 5.38 0.84 -3.71
C ALA A 86 4.41 0.44 -2.59
N ALA A 87 3.11 0.70 -2.77
CA ALA A 87 2.07 0.29 -1.81
C ALA A 87 1.95 -1.24 -1.68
N VAL A 88 2.11 -1.99 -2.77
CA VAL A 88 2.15 -3.45 -2.73
C VAL A 88 3.30 -3.95 -1.85
N PHE A 89 4.50 -3.37 -1.98
CA PHE A 89 5.64 -3.71 -1.10
C PHE A 89 5.37 -3.32 0.34
N ALA A 90 4.90 -2.09 0.57
CA ALA A 90 4.69 -1.58 1.93
C ALA A 90 3.55 -2.28 2.67
N CYS A 91 2.53 -2.77 1.97
CA CYS A 91 1.32 -3.30 2.56
C CYS A 91 1.12 -4.80 2.29
N ASN A 92 1.01 -5.19 1.02
CA ASN A 92 0.62 -6.56 0.67
C ASN A 92 1.72 -7.58 0.99
N PHE A 93 2.98 -7.29 0.65
CA PHE A 93 4.10 -8.16 0.99
C PHE A 93 4.37 -8.18 2.49
N THR A 94 4.27 -7.03 3.15
CA THR A 94 4.36 -6.96 4.62
C THR A 94 3.29 -7.83 5.28
N ASN A 95 2.05 -7.78 4.81
CA ASN A 95 0.98 -8.65 5.31
C ASN A 95 1.26 -10.15 5.05
N ARG A 96 1.86 -10.49 3.89
CA ARG A 96 2.31 -11.87 3.61
C ARG A 96 3.38 -12.31 4.61
N LEU A 97 4.35 -11.43 4.96
CA LEU A 97 5.36 -11.73 5.98
C LEU A 97 4.74 -11.93 7.36
N PHE A 98 3.69 -11.19 7.71
CA PHE A 98 2.93 -11.45 8.95
C PHE A 98 2.28 -12.84 8.94
N GLY A 99 1.70 -13.27 7.82
CA GLY A 99 1.15 -14.61 7.69
C GLY A 99 2.21 -15.72 7.83
N ILE A 100 3.43 -15.49 7.33
CA ILE A 100 4.57 -16.40 7.55
C ILE A 100 4.94 -16.47 9.03
N ALA A 101 5.05 -15.30 9.68
CA ALA A 101 5.35 -15.23 11.11
C ALA A 101 4.27 -15.90 11.96
N GLU A 102 3.00 -15.75 11.60
CA GLU A 102 1.87 -16.45 12.24
C GLU A 102 2.03 -17.96 12.16
N GLY A 103 2.38 -18.49 10.97
CA GLY A 103 2.64 -19.93 10.78
C GLY A 103 3.80 -20.44 11.66
N ILE A 104 4.90 -19.68 11.75
CA ILE A 104 6.05 -20.04 12.61
C ILE A 104 5.66 -20.03 14.10
N MET A 105 4.89 -19.04 14.54
CA MET A 105 4.38 -18.95 15.92
C MET A 105 3.43 -20.11 16.23
N GLY A 106 2.53 -20.44 15.30
CA GLY A 106 1.58 -21.54 15.43
C GLY A 106 2.26 -22.90 15.61
N ASP A 107 3.34 -23.17 14.88
CA ASP A 107 4.14 -24.42 15.05
C ASP A 107 4.75 -24.54 16.44
N ALA A 108 5.03 -23.40 17.08
CA ALA A 108 5.53 -23.34 18.44
C ALA A 108 4.41 -23.31 19.52
N GLY A 109 3.14 -23.38 19.11
CA GLY A 109 1.98 -23.28 20.01
C GLY A 109 1.77 -21.88 20.60
N LEU A 110 2.27 -20.84 19.91
CA LEU A 110 2.21 -19.44 20.38
C LEU A 110 1.24 -18.61 19.54
N ASP A 111 0.57 -17.65 20.20
CA ASP A 111 -0.34 -16.71 19.51
C ASP A 111 0.48 -15.62 18.78
N PHE A 112 0.16 -15.39 17.51
CA PHE A 112 0.74 -14.32 16.69
C PHE A 112 0.64 -12.93 17.37
N ARG A 113 -0.42 -12.69 18.17
CA ARG A 113 -0.63 -11.42 18.86
C ARG A 113 0.52 -11.01 19.77
N LEU A 114 1.36 -11.96 20.22
CA LEU A 114 2.58 -11.68 20.97
C LEU A 114 3.59 -10.83 20.17
N LEU A 115 3.52 -10.84 18.83
CA LEU A 115 4.37 -10.03 17.97
C LEU A 115 3.82 -8.61 17.73
N LEU A 116 2.55 -8.33 18.03
CA LEU A 116 1.95 -7.03 17.75
C LEU A 116 2.69 -5.83 18.38
N PRO A 117 3.17 -5.88 19.63
CA PRO A 117 3.96 -4.78 20.18
C PRO A 117 5.25 -4.51 19.40
N LEU A 118 5.95 -5.57 18.95
CA LEU A 118 7.14 -5.46 18.11
C LEU A 118 6.82 -4.84 16.75
N ILE A 119 5.74 -5.28 16.12
CA ILE A 119 5.29 -4.77 14.81
C ILE A 119 4.97 -3.27 14.91
N ARG A 120 4.17 -2.87 15.91
CA ARG A 120 3.84 -1.45 16.16
C ARG A 120 5.07 -0.60 16.37
N GLN A 121 6.03 -1.07 17.14
CA GLN A 121 7.29 -0.35 17.38
C GLN A 121 8.12 -0.22 16.09
N SER A 122 8.11 -1.23 15.21
CA SER A 122 8.80 -1.18 13.94
C SER A 122 8.19 -0.14 12.99
N ILE A 123 6.85 -0.03 12.98
CA ILE A 123 6.14 0.98 12.18
C ILE A 123 6.36 2.38 12.76
N ALA A 124 6.25 2.56 14.07
CA ALA A 124 6.43 3.86 14.73
C ALA A 124 7.83 4.48 14.48
N LYS A 125 8.86 3.67 14.30
CA LYS A 125 10.19 4.18 13.90
C LYS A 125 10.18 4.90 12.56
N LEU A 126 9.32 4.50 11.63
CA LEU A 126 9.25 5.11 10.29
C LEU A 126 8.70 6.53 10.30
N GLU A 127 8.10 6.97 11.40
CA GLU A 127 7.67 8.36 11.59
C GLU A 127 8.85 9.34 11.77
N THR A 128 10.00 8.82 12.21
CA THR A 128 11.17 9.65 12.57
C THR A 128 12.46 9.26 11.87
N MET A 129 12.51 8.10 11.21
CA MET A 129 13.71 7.61 10.52
C MET A 129 13.32 6.91 9.20
N SER A 130 14.28 6.89 8.26
CA SER A 130 14.10 6.16 7.01
C SER A 130 14.02 4.64 7.26
N PRO A 131 13.42 3.87 6.34
CA PRO A 131 13.41 2.41 6.42
C PRO A 131 14.81 1.79 6.54
N ALA A 132 15.81 2.39 5.91
CA ALA A 132 17.21 1.92 5.98
C ALA A 132 17.80 2.10 7.39
N GLU A 133 17.54 3.26 8.02
CA GLU A 133 18.01 3.54 9.39
C GLU A 133 17.23 2.73 10.43
N ALA A 134 15.94 2.49 10.20
CA ALA A 134 15.09 1.69 11.09
C ALA A 134 15.41 0.19 11.03
N GLN A 135 16.16 -0.26 10.01
CA GLN A 135 16.47 -1.67 9.79
C GLN A 135 17.30 -2.25 10.94
N THR A 136 16.88 -3.39 11.46
CA THR A 136 17.55 -4.12 12.54
C THR A 136 17.65 -5.60 12.18
N GLY A 137 18.28 -6.38 13.04
CA GLY A 137 18.34 -7.83 12.89
C GLY A 137 19.75 -8.37 12.57
N PRO A 138 19.91 -9.69 12.55
CA PRO A 138 21.22 -10.34 12.39
C PRO A 138 21.84 -10.06 11.01
N ALA A 139 21.05 -9.96 9.96
CA ALA A 139 21.55 -9.68 8.61
C ALA A 139 22.24 -8.32 8.53
N VAL A 140 21.67 -7.26 9.10
CA VAL A 140 22.25 -5.92 9.12
C VAL A 140 23.56 -5.88 9.94
N ARG A 141 23.62 -6.67 11.02
CA ARG A 141 24.82 -6.77 11.87
C ARG A 141 25.91 -7.70 11.29
N GLY A 142 25.65 -8.35 10.16
CA GLY A 142 26.57 -9.33 9.57
C GLY A 142 26.70 -10.64 10.39
N ASP A 143 25.71 -10.97 11.21
CA ASP A 143 25.70 -12.17 12.06
C ASP A 143 25.27 -13.39 11.23
N LEU A 144 26.21 -13.87 10.41
CA LEU A 144 25.99 -14.97 9.47
C LEU A 144 25.67 -16.30 10.17
N ASP A 145 26.13 -16.51 11.40
CA ASP A 145 25.88 -17.75 12.13
C ASP A 145 24.42 -17.83 12.60
N VAL A 146 23.87 -16.70 13.07
CA VAL A 146 22.44 -16.62 13.39
C VAL A 146 21.61 -16.79 12.11
N CYS A 147 21.98 -16.15 11.00
CA CYS A 147 21.27 -16.29 9.74
C CYS A 147 21.26 -17.76 9.26
N ARG A 148 22.39 -18.48 9.34
CA ARG A 148 22.45 -19.91 8.98
C ARG A 148 21.53 -20.76 9.86
N LYS A 149 21.52 -20.53 11.19
CA LYS A 149 20.60 -21.24 12.11
C LYS A 149 19.14 -20.99 11.75
N HIS A 150 18.76 -19.76 11.38
CA HIS A 150 17.41 -19.46 10.94
C HIS A 150 17.04 -20.23 9.66
N LEU A 151 17.95 -20.27 8.68
CA LEU A 151 17.75 -21.04 7.45
C LEU A 151 17.59 -22.56 7.72
N GLU A 152 18.40 -23.12 8.64
CA GLU A 152 18.26 -24.53 9.04
C GLU A 152 16.89 -24.82 9.66
N MET A 153 16.39 -23.93 10.54
CA MET A 153 15.06 -24.07 11.14
C MET A 153 13.93 -24.03 10.10
N LEU A 154 14.12 -23.30 9.00
CA LEU A 154 13.12 -23.15 7.94
C LEU A 154 13.21 -24.22 6.85
N LYS A 155 14.19 -25.14 6.88
CA LYS A 155 14.32 -26.21 5.87
C LYS A 155 13.10 -27.12 5.74
N SER A 156 12.32 -27.28 6.81
CA SER A 156 11.07 -28.03 6.81
C SER A 156 9.91 -27.30 6.13
N LYS A 157 10.12 -26.06 5.72
CA LYS A 157 9.13 -25.15 5.09
C LYS A 157 9.68 -24.62 3.77
N PRO A 158 9.79 -25.48 2.73
CA PRO A 158 10.41 -25.09 1.45
C PRO A 158 9.61 -24.01 0.69
N GLU A 159 8.39 -23.74 1.11
CA GLU A 159 7.53 -22.66 0.58
C GLU A 159 7.90 -21.25 1.12
N LEU A 160 8.78 -21.14 2.09
CA LEU A 160 9.32 -19.89 2.66
C LEU A 160 10.69 -19.55 2.10
#